data_9d8ed890d623ecf5712587c2fd6a6a5f
#
_entry.id   9d8ed890d623ecf5712587c2fd6a6a5f
#
_cell.length_a   1.000
_cell.length_b   1.000
_cell.length_c   1.000
_cell.angle_alpha   90.00
_cell.angle_beta   90.00
_cell.angle_gamma   90.00
#
_symmetry.space_group_name_H-M   'P 1'
#
loop_
_entity.id
_entity.type
_entity.pdbx_description
1 polymer ?
#
loop_
_entity_poly.entity_id
_entity_poly.type
_entity_poly.pdbx_seq_one_letter_code
_entity_poly.pdbx_strand_id
1 'polypeptide(L)'
;MRLKPLVTALCAGALLAATPFAQAKDLKSIGVTVGDLANPFFVQITKGAELEARKLAGDNVKVTLVSSGYDLGQQVSQIDNFIAAKVDMIILNAADSKGIGPAVKRAKEAGIVVVAVDVAAEGADATITSDNTQAGEMACKYITDRLKGKGNVTSVTISDGVEPEDLALE
;
A
#
# COMPACT_ATOMS: atom_id res chain seq x y z
N MET A 1 -54.97 -3.51 -50.15
CA MET A 1 -53.56 -3.07 -50.29
C MET A 1 -52.87 -3.21 -48.97
N ARG A 2 -51.82 -4.01 -48.88
CA ARG A 2 -51.15 -4.43 -47.63
C ARG A 2 -50.04 -3.43 -47.29
N LEU A 3 -50.12 -2.74 -46.16
CA LEU A 3 -49.01 -2.04 -45.54
C LEU A 3 -48.52 -2.81 -44.30
N LYS A 4 -47.40 -3.42 -44.38
CA LYS A 4 -46.53 -3.94 -43.31
C LYS A 4 -45.14 -4.17 -43.94
N PRO A 5 -44.03 -4.12 -43.19
CA PRO A 5 -43.68 -3.68 -41.86
C PRO A 5 -42.44 -2.75 -41.90
N LEU A 6 -42.50 -1.59 -41.35
CA LEU A 6 -41.35 -0.67 -41.27
C LEU A 6 -41.06 -0.16 -39.86
N VAL A 7 -41.66 -0.76 -38.82
CA VAL A 7 -41.50 -0.25 -37.43
C VAL A 7 -40.57 -1.10 -36.57
N THR A 8 -40.16 -2.29 -37.02
CA THR A 8 -39.42 -3.23 -36.17
C THR A 8 -37.89 -3.07 -36.21
N ALA A 9 -37.35 -2.17 -37.04
CA ALA A 9 -35.88 -2.02 -37.21
C ALA A 9 -35.27 -0.89 -36.38
N LEU A 10 -36.02 -0.08 -35.64
CA LEU A 10 -35.48 1.09 -34.90
C LEU A 10 -35.21 0.85 -33.41
N CYS A 11 -35.60 -0.29 -32.85
CA CYS A 11 -35.39 -0.58 -31.42
C CYS A 11 -34.11 -1.38 -31.09
N ALA A 12 -33.35 -1.87 -32.08
CA ALA A 12 -32.17 -2.68 -31.85
C ALA A 12 -30.85 -1.85 -31.75
N GLY A 13 -30.91 -0.55 -32.08
CA GLY A 13 -29.72 0.31 -32.12
C GLY A 13 -29.39 1.09 -30.84
N ALA A 14 -30.28 1.10 -29.83
CA ALA A 14 -30.13 1.99 -28.68
C ALA A 14 -29.55 1.32 -27.42
N LEU A 15 -29.23 0.02 -27.45
CA LEU A 15 -28.68 -0.69 -26.26
C LEU A 15 -27.15 -0.79 -26.21
N LEU A 16 -26.40 -0.23 -27.16
CA LEU A 16 -24.93 -0.35 -27.22
C LEU A 16 -24.16 0.88 -26.70
N ALA A 17 -24.83 1.89 -26.14
CA ALA A 17 -24.17 3.15 -25.76
C ALA A 17 -24.03 3.39 -24.24
N ALA A 18 -24.26 2.40 -23.39
CA ALA A 18 -24.10 2.56 -21.95
C ALA A 18 -23.08 1.55 -21.39
N THR A 19 -21.86 1.55 -21.94
CA THR A 19 -20.72 1.08 -21.14
C THR A 19 -20.43 2.21 -20.14
N PRO A 20 -20.58 2.01 -18.82
CA PRO A 20 -20.05 2.97 -17.90
C PRO A 20 -18.53 2.97 -18.11
N PHE A 21 -17.99 4.04 -18.69
CA PHE A 21 -16.57 4.30 -18.55
C PHE A 21 -16.33 4.35 -17.05
N ALA A 22 -15.58 3.37 -16.52
CA ALA A 22 -15.06 3.45 -15.17
C ALA A 22 -14.17 4.69 -15.13
N GLN A 23 -14.75 5.82 -14.74
CA GLN A 23 -14.01 7.05 -14.57
C GLN A 23 -13.16 6.87 -13.32
N ALA A 24 -11.84 6.87 -13.49
CA ALA A 24 -10.93 6.82 -12.36
C ALA A 24 -11.30 7.97 -11.40
N LYS A 25 -11.48 7.63 -10.12
CA LYS A 25 -11.77 8.64 -9.10
C LYS A 25 -10.59 9.59 -8.99
N ASP A 26 -10.84 10.89 -9.04
CA ASP A 26 -9.79 11.89 -8.82
C ASP A 26 -9.16 11.69 -7.44
N LEU A 27 -7.84 11.63 -7.39
CA LEU A 27 -7.08 11.56 -6.14
C LEU A 27 -7.05 12.95 -5.48
N LYS A 28 -7.78 13.13 -4.39
CA LYS A 28 -7.91 14.41 -3.67
C LYS A 28 -7.28 14.39 -2.28
N SER A 29 -7.20 13.20 -1.67
CA SER A 29 -6.72 13.05 -0.30
C SER A 29 -6.06 11.71 -0.05
N ILE A 30 -4.92 11.76 0.67
CA ILE A 30 -4.13 10.59 1.05
C ILE A 30 -3.88 10.63 2.55
N GLY A 31 -4.14 9.52 3.23
CA GLY A 31 -3.66 9.26 4.59
C GLY A 31 -2.37 8.47 4.52
N VAL A 32 -1.35 8.88 5.27
CA VAL A 32 -0.09 8.15 5.38
C VAL A 32 0.16 7.83 6.84
N THR A 33 0.30 6.55 7.19
CA THR A 33 0.65 6.09 8.53
C THR A 33 1.90 5.24 8.48
N VAL A 34 2.90 5.62 9.28
CA VAL A 34 4.21 4.97 9.36
C VAL A 34 4.61 4.74 10.81
N GLY A 35 5.67 3.95 11.02
CA GLY A 35 6.13 3.59 12.35
C GLY A 35 6.53 4.82 13.18
N ASP A 36 7.52 5.58 12.76
CA ASP A 36 8.03 6.72 13.51
C ASP A 36 8.54 7.84 12.60
N LEU A 37 7.92 9.01 12.67
CA LEU A 37 8.32 10.21 11.91
C LEU A 37 9.61 10.87 12.44
N ALA A 38 10.14 10.47 13.58
CA ALA A 38 11.48 10.86 14.00
C ALA A 38 12.59 10.08 13.25
N ASN A 39 12.26 8.93 12.66
CA ASN A 39 13.18 8.15 11.85
C ASN A 39 13.29 8.74 10.44
N PRO A 40 14.51 9.13 9.98
CA PRO A 40 14.72 9.69 8.64
C PRO A 40 14.22 8.80 7.48
N PHE A 41 14.20 7.49 7.67
CA PHE A 41 13.69 6.53 6.68
C PHE A 41 12.21 6.80 6.37
N PHE A 42 11.37 6.89 7.41
CA PHE A 42 9.95 7.17 7.21
C PHE A 42 9.67 8.59 6.72
N VAL A 43 10.53 9.54 7.11
CA VAL A 43 10.45 10.92 6.57
C VAL A 43 10.67 10.91 5.05
N GLN A 44 11.57 10.08 4.52
CA GLN A 44 11.76 9.98 3.07
C GLN A 44 10.57 9.30 2.36
N ILE A 45 10.00 8.25 2.95
CA ILE A 45 8.78 7.61 2.42
C ILE A 45 7.65 8.63 2.31
N THR A 46 7.39 9.39 3.38
CA THR A 46 6.31 10.37 3.41
C THR A 46 6.53 11.52 2.44
N LYS A 47 7.75 12.04 2.33
CA LYS A 47 8.11 13.05 1.33
C LYS A 47 7.95 12.55 -0.10
N GLY A 48 8.39 11.33 -0.38
CA GLY A 48 8.23 10.70 -1.69
C GLY A 48 6.74 10.57 -2.06
N ALA A 49 5.92 10.10 -1.14
CA ALA A 49 4.48 9.99 -1.31
C ALA A 49 3.83 11.36 -1.59
N GLU A 50 4.19 12.40 -0.84
CA GLU A 50 3.66 13.74 -1.03
C GLU A 50 4.08 14.35 -2.38
N LEU A 51 5.35 14.25 -2.75
CA LEU A 51 5.88 14.78 -4.01
C LEU A 51 5.20 14.13 -5.22
N GLU A 52 5.08 12.80 -5.21
CA GLU A 52 4.48 12.09 -6.33
C GLU A 52 2.96 12.29 -6.39
N ALA A 53 2.30 12.38 -5.24
CA ALA A 53 0.89 12.72 -5.18
C ALA A 53 0.60 14.10 -5.81
N ARG A 54 1.40 15.13 -5.48
CA ARG A 54 1.27 16.47 -6.09
C ARG A 54 1.55 16.47 -7.57
N LYS A 55 2.55 15.72 -8.00
CA LYS A 55 2.90 15.59 -9.43
C LYS A 55 1.79 14.92 -10.25
N LEU A 56 1.14 13.89 -9.69
CA LEU A 56 0.12 13.11 -10.40
C LEU A 56 -1.29 13.72 -10.30
N ALA A 57 -1.63 14.31 -9.14
CA ALA A 57 -2.97 14.78 -8.84
C ALA A 57 -3.06 16.31 -8.67
N GLY A 58 -1.94 17.03 -8.80
CA GLY A 58 -1.86 18.48 -8.65
C GLY A 58 -1.65 18.94 -7.21
N ASP A 59 -1.35 20.24 -7.05
CA ASP A 59 -0.95 20.82 -5.76
C ASP A 59 -2.07 20.85 -4.72
N ASN A 60 -3.31 20.66 -5.14
CA ASN A 60 -4.47 20.66 -4.24
C ASN A 60 -4.71 19.33 -3.53
N VAL A 61 -3.93 18.28 -3.82
CA VAL A 61 -4.03 17.00 -3.11
C VAL A 61 -3.65 17.19 -1.63
N LYS A 62 -4.54 16.73 -0.75
CA LYS A 62 -4.31 16.78 0.70
C LYS A 62 -3.61 15.52 1.15
N VAL A 63 -2.41 15.64 1.71
CA VAL A 63 -1.68 14.51 2.31
C VAL A 63 -1.65 14.70 3.82
N THR A 64 -2.14 13.71 4.57
CA THR A 64 -2.15 13.70 6.04
C THR A 64 -1.18 12.63 6.53
N LEU A 65 -0.15 13.02 7.26
CA LEU A 65 0.92 12.18 7.76
C LEU A 65 0.75 11.95 9.26
N VAL A 66 0.81 10.69 9.70
CA VAL A 66 0.74 10.34 11.12
C VAL A 66 1.77 9.25 11.47
N SER A 67 2.20 9.24 12.72
CA SER A 67 3.10 8.22 13.29
C SER A 67 2.29 7.28 14.16
N SER A 68 2.44 5.97 13.96
CA SER A 68 1.81 4.96 14.81
C SER A 68 2.63 4.63 16.06
N GLY A 69 3.91 5.05 16.12
CA GLY A 69 4.82 4.65 17.19
C GLY A 69 5.03 3.14 17.25
N TYR A 70 4.85 2.44 16.13
CA TYR A 70 4.84 0.96 16.02
C TYR A 70 3.72 0.29 16.86
N ASP A 71 2.72 1.05 17.29
CA ASP A 71 1.57 0.54 18.05
C ASP A 71 0.41 0.20 17.13
N LEU A 72 0.01 -1.07 17.12
CA LEU A 72 -1.09 -1.57 16.28
C LEU A 72 -2.42 -0.90 16.62
N GLY A 73 -2.73 -0.72 17.91
CA GLY A 73 -3.98 -0.11 18.34
C GLY A 73 -4.10 1.35 17.91
N GLN A 74 -2.99 2.09 18.03
CA GLN A 74 -2.89 3.45 17.53
C GLN A 74 -3.07 3.48 16.01
N GLN A 75 -2.42 2.58 15.27
CA GLN A 75 -2.51 2.53 13.82
C GLN A 75 -3.92 2.18 13.34
N VAL A 76 -4.60 1.23 13.98
CA VAL A 76 -6.00 0.91 13.72
C VAL A 76 -6.88 2.16 13.89
N SER A 77 -6.69 2.92 14.98
CA SER A 77 -7.43 4.17 15.22
C SER A 77 -7.15 5.24 14.15
N GLN A 78 -5.92 5.31 13.66
CA GLN A 78 -5.54 6.22 12.56
C GLN A 78 -6.22 5.84 11.24
N ILE A 79 -6.29 4.54 10.93
CA ILE A 79 -7.01 4.07 9.74
C ILE A 79 -8.50 4.39 9.86
N ASP A 80 -9.12 4.16 11.02
CA ASP A 80 -10.53 4.50 11.25
C ASP A 80 -10.79 6.02 11.11
N ASN A 81 -9.84 6.87 11.53
CA ASN A 81 -9.90 8.31 11.29
C ASN A 81 -9.79 8.66 9.79
N PHE A 82 -8.94 7.98 9.02
CA PHE A 82 -8.87 8.15 7.58
C PHE A 82 -10.15 7.72 6.86
N ILE A 83 -10.78 6.62 7.33
CA ILE A 83 -12.09 6.18 6.84
C ILE A 83 -13.15 7.26 7.11
N ALA A 84 -13.21 7.80 8.34
CA ALA A 84 -14.14 8.86 8.70
C ALA A 84 -13.91 10.15 7.89
N ALA A 85 -12.65 10.48 7.59
CA ALA A 85 -12.27 11.60 6.74
C ALA A 85 -12.52 11.34 5.25
N LYS A 86 -12.89 10.11 4.85
CA LYS A 86 -13.15 9.68 3.46
C LYS A 86 -11.96 9.96 2.54
N VAL A 87 -10.75 9.64 2.99
CA VAL A 87 -9.58 9.74 2.12
C VAL A 87 -9.73 8.82 0.91
N ASP A 88 -9.05 9.15 -0.18
CA ASP A 88 -9.12 8.34 -1.41
C ASP A 88 -8.14 7.17 -1.38
N MET A 89 -7.02 7.34 -0.66
CA MET A 89 -5.96 6.35 -0.55
C MET A 89 -5.34 6.38 0.85
N ILE A 90 -4.89 5.23 1.32
CA ILE A 90 -4.04 5.07 2.50
C ILE A 90 -2.72 4.45 2.06
N ILE A 91 -1.60 5.08 2.47
CA ILE A 91 -0.26 4.51 2.40
C ILE A 91 0.11 4.07 3.81
N LEU A 92 0.46 2.80 3.97
CA LEU A 92 0.57 2.12 5.25
C LEU A 92 1.91 1.40 5.37
N ASN A 93 2.74 1.78 6.35
CA ASN A 93 3.79 0.91 6.87
C ASN A 93 3.22 0.19 8.09
N ALA A 94 2.92 -1.10 7.97
CA ALA A 94 2.18 -1.83 8.99
C ALA A 94 3.00 -2.01 10.28
N ALA A 95 2.40 -1.68 11.42
CA ALA A 95 2.96 -1.97 12.74
C ALA A 95 2.93 -3.49 13.04
N ASP A 96 1.95 -4.20 12.47
CA ASP A 96 1.83 -5.65 12.45
C ASP A 96 1.18 -6.08 11.15
N SER A 97 1.86 -6.92 10.38
CA SER A 97 1.45 -7.28 9.02
C SER A 97 0.12 -8.05 8.96
N LYS A 98 -0.19 -8.87 9.96
CA LYS A 98 -1.43 -9.66 10.06
C LYS A 98 -2.49 -8.94 10.88
N GLY A 99 -2.11 -8.40 12.04
CA GLY A 99 -3.02 -7.73 12.97
C GLY A 99 -3.73 -6.51 12.39
N ILE A 100 -3.11 -5.85 11.39
CA ILE A 100 -3.72 -4.69 10.72
C ILE A 100 -4.82 -5.07 9.71
N GLY A 101 -4.88 -6.34 9.28
CA GLY A 101 -5.80 -6.83 8.25
C GLY A 101 -7.26 -6.42 8.42
N PRO A 102 -7.86 -6.54 9.63
CA PRO A 102 -9.24 -6.09 9.86
C PRO A 102 -9.47 -4.59 9.59
N ALA A 103 -8.50 -3.73 9.91
CA ALA A 103 -8.60 -2.29 9.63
C ALA A 103 -8.44 -2.00 8.12
N VAL A 104 -7.52 -2.69 7.46
CA VAL A 104 -7.36 -2.64 5.99
C VAL A 104 -8.65 -3.04 5.29
N LYS A 105 -9.28 -4.13 5.74
CA LYS A 105 -10.56 -4.58 5.19
C LYS A 105 -11.64 -3.50 5.30
N ARG A 106 -11.80 -2.86 6.47
CA ARG A 106 -12.77 -1.76 6.65
C ARG A 106 -12.48 -0.58 5.72
N ALA A 107 -11.22 -0.19 5.56
CA ALA A 107 -10.84 0.88 4.64
C ALA A 107 -11.24 0.56 3.19
N LYS A 108 -10.98 -0.67 2.74
CA LYS A 108 -11.37 -1.13 1.39
C LYS A 108 -12.89 -1.21 1.21
N GLU A 109 -13.63 -1.67 2.20
CA GLU A 109 -15.10 -1.67 2.20
C GLU A 109 -15.68 -0.24 2.11
N ALA A 110 -14.96 0.75 2.64
CA ALA A 110 -15.27 2.17 2.48
C ALA A 110 -14.86 2.76 1.11
N GLY A 111 -14.29 1.95 0.20
CA GLY A 111 -13.86 2.37 -1.14
C GLY A 111 -12.52 3.11 -1.16
N ILE A 112 -11.69 2.91 -0.14
CA ILE A 112 -10.35 3.50 -0.03
C ILE A 112 -9.32 2.50 -0.56
N VAL A 113 -8.42 2.96 -1.41
CA VAL A 113 -7.28 2.15 -1.89
C VAL A 113 -6.23 2.09 -0.79
N VAL A 114 -5.75 0.89 -0.46
CA VAL A 114 -4.72 0.69 0.58
C VAL A 114 -3.45 0.13 -0.04
N VAL A 115 -2.35 0.87 0.08
CA VAL A 115 -1.03 0.48 -0.39
C VAL A 115 -0.10 0.30 0.81
N ALA A 116 0.41 -0.91 1.00
CA ALA A 116 1.43 -1.19 1.99
C ALA A 116 2.82 -0.82 1.44
N VAL A 117 3.68 -0.23 2.29
CA VAL A 117 5.05 0.13 1.95
C VAL A 117 6.00 -0.41 3.01
N ASP A 118 7.15 -0.94 2.58
CA ASP A 118 8.19 -1.53 3.42
C ASP A 118 7.72 -2.80 4.14
N VAL A 119 6.81 -2.72 5.08
CA VAL A 119 6.16 -3.86 5.73
C VAL A 119 4.83 -4.15 5.05
N ALA A 120 4.63 -5.41 4.66
CA ALA A 120 3.38 -5.87 4.07
C ALA A 120 2.20 -5.72 5.06
N ALA A 121 0.99 -5.54 4.52
CA ALA A 121 -0.23 -5.50 5.30
C ALA A 121 -1.25 -6.48 4.70
N GLU A 122 -1.79 -7.36 5.52
CA GLU A 122 -2.79 -8.33 5.08
C GLU A 122 -3.98 -7.60 4.44
N GLY A 123 -4.34 -8.03 3.23
CA GLY A 123 -5.48 -7.50 2.50
C GLY A 123 -5.23 -6.18 1.75
N ALA A 124 -4.03 -5.58 1.80
CA ALA A 124 -3.71 -4.39 1.01
C ALA A 124 -3.89 -4.64 -0.50
N ASP A 125 -4.20 -3.58 -1.26
CA ASP A 125 -4.38 -3.66 -2.73
C ASP A 125 -3.04 -3.83 -3.45
N ALA A 126 -1.96 -3.28 -2.87
CA ALA A 126 -0.59 -3.46 -3.34
C ALA A 126 0.39 -3.38 -2.17
N THR A 127 1.54 -4.03 -2.34
CA THR A 127 2.67 -3.93 -1.42
C THR A 127 3.92 -3.54 -2.20
N ILE A 128 4.65 -2.55 -1.70
CA ILE A 128 5.93 -2.09 -2.26
C ILE A 128 6.98 -2.27 -1.17
N THR A 129 7.90 -3.20 -1.38
CA THR A 129 8.95 -3.52 -0.42
C THR A 129 10.28 -3.79 -1.14
N SER A 130 11.39 -3.74 -0.40
CA SER A 130 12.69 -4.19 -0.89
C SER A 130 12.73 -5.71 -0.93
N ASP A 131 13.52 -6.27 -1.87
CA ASP A 131 13.85 -7.70 -1.84
C ASP A 131 14.88 -7.95 -0.74
N ASN A 132 14.40 -8.24 0.47
CA ASN A 132 15.24 -8.46 1.63
C ASN A 132 16.02 -9.78 1.56
N THR A 133 15.49 -10.78 0.84
CA THR A 133 16.19 -12.04 0.56
C THR A 133 17.43 -11.78 -0.29
N GLN A 134 17.27 -11.08 -1.41
CA GLN A 134 18.38 -10.69 -2.27
C GLN A 134 19.41 -9.82 -1.50
N ALA A 135 18.93 -8.88 -0.70
CA ALA A 135 19.83 -8.05 0.13
C ALA A 135 20.66 -8.88 1.12
N GLY A 136 20.04 -9.87 1.77
CA GLY A 136 20.71 -10.83 2.66
C GLY A 136 21.74 -11.67 1.92
N GLU A 137 21.38 -12.24 0.77
CA GLU A 137 22.30 -13.02 -0.08
C GLU A 137 23.52 -12.18 -0.49
N MET A 138 23.31 -10.94 -0.93
CA MET A 138 24.40 -10.03 -1.31
C MET A 138 25.31 -9.72 -0.12
N ALA A 139 24.77 -9.50 1.07
CA ALA A 139 25.53 -9.27 2.28
C ALA A 139 26.36 -10.49 2.67
N CYS A 140 25.76 -11.67 2.68
CA CYS A 140 26.44 -12.94 2.97
C CYS A 140 27.57 -13.21 1.96
N LYS A 141 27.29 -13.03 0.66
CA LYS A 141 28.31 -13.18 -0.38
C LYS A 141 29.47 -12.23 -0.18
N TYR A 142 29.20 -10.95 0.09
CA TYR A 142 30.26 -9.95 0.34
C TYR A 142 31.14 -10.35 1.54
N ILE A 143 30.54 -10.78 2.65
CA ILE A 143 31.23 -11.20 3.86
C ILE A 143 32.09 -12.45 3.56
N THR A 144 31.53 -13.46 2.89
CA THR A 144 32.23 -14.68 2.54
C THR A 144 33.43 -14.43 1.63
N ASP A 145 33.29 -13.58 0.61
CA ASP A 145 34.36 -13.21 -0.31
C ASP A 145 35.48 -12.46 0.44
N ARG A 146 35.16 -11.57 1.38
CA ARG A 146 36.12 -10.83 2.20
C ARG A 146 36.88 -11.70 3.18
N LEU A 147 36.17 -12.63 3.81
CA LEU A 147 36.75 -13.56 4.78
C LEU A 147 37.39 -14.78 4.11
N LYS A 148 37.32 -14.90 2.77
CA LYS A 148 37.78 -16.09 2.01
C LYS A 148 37.25 -17.41 2.59
N GLY A 149 35.99 -17.42 3.01
CA GLY A 149 35.35 -18.56 3.63
C GLY A 149 35.85 -18.94 5.02
N LYS A 150 36.59 -18.05 5.72
CA LYS A 150 37.17 -18.33 7.05
C LYS A 150 36.83 -17.19 7.99
N GLY A 151 36.44 -17.51 9.23
CA GLY A 151 36.17 -16.52 10.27
C GLY A 151 34.82 -16.75 10.93
N ASN A 152 34.53 -15.93 11.95
CA ASN A 152 33.30 -15.95 12.66
C ASN A 152 32.45 -14.73 12.24
N VAL A 153 31.16 -14.96 11.99
CA VAL A 153 30.17 -13.92 11.67
C VAL A 153 29.12 -13.92 12.79
N THR A 154 28.82 -12.74 13.31
CA THR A 154 27.73 -12.57 14.28
C THR A 154 26.58 -11.85 13.59
N SER A 155 25.42 -12.44 13.60
CA SER A 155 24.17 -11.80 13.16
C SER A 155 23.42 -11.28 14.38
N VAL A 156 22.96 -10.04 14.31
CA VAL A 156 22.04 -9.47 15.31
C VAL A 156 20.70 -9.32 14.63
N THR A 157 19.73 -10.09 15.11
CA THR A 157 18.35 -10.02 14.64
C THR A 157 17.54 -9.19 15.63
N ILE A 158 16.89 -8.14 15.15
CA ILE A 158 15.92 -7.38 15.92
C ILE A 158 14.56 -7.91 15.48
N SER A 159 13.92 -8.68 16.37
CA SER A 159 12.59 -9.22 16.09
C SER A 159 11.53 -8.26 16.62
N ASP A 160 11.06 -7.35 15.79
CA ASP A 160 9.82 -6.63 16.01
C ASP A 160 8.76 -7.22 15.06
N GLY A 161 8.23 -8.41 15.40
CA GLY A 161 7.12 -9.03 14.67
C GLY A 161 7.44 -9.66 13.31
N VAL A 162 8.72 -9.81 12.95
CA VAL A 162 9.14 -10.62 11.78
C VAL A 162 9.15 -12.08 12.20
N GLU A 163 8.34 -12.90 11.57
CA GLU A 163 8.28 -14.34 11.89
C GLU A 163 9.62 -15.02 11.57
N PRO A 164 10.09 -15.91 12.45
CA PRO A 164 11.38 -16.60 12.30
C PRO A 164 11.51 -17.46 11.01
N GLU A 165 10.40 -17.82 10.42
CA GLU A 165 10.33 -18.61 9.19
C GLU A 165 10.92 -17.88 7.98
N ASP A 166 10.98 -16.56 7.99
CA ASP A 166 11.60 -15.75 6.93
C ASP A 166 13.13 -15.64 7.08
N LEU A 167 13.67 -16.19 8.15
CA LEU A 167 15.10 -16.12 8.53
C LEU A 167 15.83 -17.47 8.44
N ALA A 168 15.20 -18.52 7.90
CA ALA A 168 15.84 -19.82 7.72
C ALA A 168 16.96 -19.70 6.67
N LEU A 169 18.17 -19.50 7.15
CA LEU A 169 19.39 -19.72 6.38
C LEU A 169 19.68 -21.24 6.44
N GLU A 170 19.45 -21.95 5.32
CA GLU A 170 20.07 -23.25 5.06
C GLU A 170 21.55 -23.11 4.71
#